data_951cf361b50579a3b54221925fb81bcf
#
_entry.id   951cf361b50579a3b54221925fb81bcf
#
_cell.length_a   1.000
_cell.length_b   1.000
_cell.length_c   1.000
_cell.angle_alpha   90.00
_cell.angle_beta   90.00
_cell.angle_gamma   90.00
#
_symmetry.space_group_name_H-M   'P 1'
#
loop_
_entity.id
_entity.type
_entity.pdbx_description
1 polymer ?
#
loop_
_entity_poly.entity_id
_entity_poly.type
_entity_poly.pdbx_seq_one_letter_code
_entity_poly.pdbx_strand_id
1 'polypeptide(L)'
;MKRSKKFKLDKEAINKIDSEYDDRDLSNYTNYEVYEEEKPRHRFLKKLVKRLIILCAVVLVINLAVLLYTGRLWFNEPKKRDYPIRGPVVTESMGEIRWKSFAKQNIQTAYIRATKGTTFEDGAFRDNWNGSKDTDISVGAYHVLEFDTDGTKQAEHFINAVGEDLSGRLIPAVEVRLRGLYRLLPPDYYEAADNLADFCDRIEKQYGVRPVIYLSLIHISEPTRRVVI
;
A
#
# COMPACT_ATOMS: atom_id res chain seq x y z
N MET A 1 -24.05 10.84 -51.50
CA MET A 1 -25.31 10.56 -50.79
C MET A 1 -25.88 11.88 -50.25
N LYS A 2 -26.89 12.46 -50.96
CA LYS A 2 -27.46 13.78 -50.59
C LYS A 2 -28.35 13.62 -49.35
N ARG A 3 -28.04 14.36 -48.29
CA ARG A 3 -28.90 14.46 -47.11
C ARG A 3 -30.17 15.25 -47.47
N SER A 4 -31.31 14.59 -47.51
CA SER A 4 -32.64 15.24 -47.59
C SER A 4 -32.87 16.01 -46.28
N LYS A 5 -33.05 17.32 -46.36
CA LYS A 5 -33.51 18.14 -45.24
C LYS A 5 -35.01 17.87 -45.05
N LYS A 6 -35.37 17.18 -43.97
CA LYS A 6 -36.76 17.01 -43.54
C LYS A 6 -37.27 18.33 -42.98
N PHE A 7 -38.31 18.83 -43.59
CA PHE A 7 -39.04 20.03 -43.13
C PHE A 7 -40.01 19.58 -42.03
N LYS A 8 -39.94 20.19 -40.87
CA LYS A 8 -40.80 19.88 -39.73
C LYS A 8 -41.93 20.93 -39.74
N LEU A 9 -43.12 20.55 -40.11
CA LEU A 9 -44.31 21.38 -39.91
C LEU A 9 -44.77 21.24 -38.43
N ASP A 10 -44.99 22.37 -37.78
CA ASP A 10 -45.50 22.43 -36.44
C ASP A 10 -46.99 22.10 -36.42
N LYS A 11 -47.47 21.43 -35.35
CA LYS A 11 -48.89 21.08 -35.19
C LYS A 11 -49.82 22.30 -35.23
N GLU A 12 -49.37 23.46 -34.75
CA GLU A 12 -50.10 24.71 -34.86
C GLU A 12 -50.27 25.23 -36.31
N ALA A 13 -49.25 25.05 -37.13
CA ALA A 13 -49.30 25.41 -38.53
C ALA A 13 -50.28 24.51 -39.31
N ILE A 14 -50.36 23.23 -38.98
CA ILE A 14 -51.30 22.28 -39.58
C ILE A 14 -52.71 22.62 -39.20
N ASN A 15 -53.02 22.92 -37.92
CA ASN A 15 -54.36 23.31 -37.50
C ASN A 15 -54.84 24.66 -38.08
N LYS A 16 -53.89 25.56 -38.43
CA LYS A 16 -54.22 26.84 -39.06
C LYS A 16 -54.55 26.67 -40.53
N ILE A 17 -53.93 25.71 -41.22
CA ILE A 17 -54.21 25.37 -42.60
C ILE A 17 -55.58 24.69 -42.73
N ASP A 18 -55.92 23.78 -41.78
CA ASP A 18 -57.24 23.11 -41.76
C ASP A 18 -58.41 24.06 -41.49
N SER A 19 -58.18 25.23 -40.89
CA SER A 19 -59.27 26.22 -40.64
C SER A 19 -59.51 27.19 -41.80
N GLU A 20 -58.66 27.25 -42.77
CA GLU A 20 -58.67 28.26 -43.83
C GLU A 20 -59.05 27.70 -45.22
N TYR A 21 -59.23 26.37 -45.39
CA TYR A 21 -59.59 25.72 -46.63
C TYR A 21 -60.96 25.05 -46.59
N ASP A 22 -61.82 25.45 -47.55
CA ASP A 22 -63.17 24.93 -47.78
C ASP A 22 -63.14 23.44 -48.17
N ASP A 23 -64.03 22.65 -47.60
CA ASP A 23 -64.12 21.17 -47.60
C ASP A 23 -64.33 20.47 -48.97
N ARG A 24 -64.09 21.13 -50.08
CA ARG A 24 -64.53 20.59 -51.39
C ARG A 24 -63.52 19.90 -52.26
N ASP A 25 -62.25 19.83 -51.89
CA ASP A 25 -61.19 19.23 -52.71
C ASP A 25 -60.11 18.38 -52.03
N LEU A 26 -60.40 17.80 -50.89
CA LEU A 26 -59.46 17.00 -50.10
C LEU A 26 -59.42 15.52 -50.46
N SER A 27 -60.21 15.06 -51.46
CA SER A 27 -60.20 13.64 -51.82
C SER A 27 -58.93 13.15 -52.51
N ASN A 28 -58.05 14.05 -52.98
CA ASN A 28 -56.80 13.72 -53.66
C ASN A 28 -55.56 13.73 -52.75
N TYR A 29 -55.71 14.06 -51.44
CA TYR A 29 -54.59 14.21 -50.52
C TYR A 29 -54.61 13.21 -49.35
N THR A 30 -55.43 12.14 -49.43
CA THR A 30 -55.64 11.18 -48.33
C THR A 30 -54.55 10.15 -48.15
N ASN A 31 -53.38 10.31 -48.76
CA ASN A 31 -52.25 9.39 -48.59
C ASN A 31 -51.06 10.07 -47.87
N TYR A 32 -51.30 10.71 -46.73
CA TYR A 32 -50.21 10.99 -45.80
C TYR A 32 -50.05 9.80 -44.89
N GLU A 33 -49.07 8.95 -45.12
CA GLU A 33 -48.61 8.02 -44.14
C GLU A 33 -48.04 8.83 -42.97
N VAL A 34 -48.76 8.86 -41.88
CA VAL A 34 -48.25 9.42 -40.58
C VAL A 34 -47.19 8.46 -40.10
N TYR A 35 -45.95 8.73 -40.46
CA TYR A 35 -44.81 8.03 -39.86
C TYR A 35 -44.72 8.44 -38.40
N GLU A 36 -45.21 7.58 -37.50
CA GLU A 36 -44.84 7.68 -36.08
C GLU A 36 -43.31 7.65 -35.98
N GLU A 37 -42.71 8.77 -35.57
CA GLU A 37 -41.29 8.75 -35.24
C GLU A 37 -41.05 7.68 -34.16
N GLU A 38 -40.53 6.52 -34.54
CA GLU A 38 -39.99 5.56 -33.59
C GLU A 38 -39.01 6.30 -32.68
N LYS A 39 -39.39 6.50 -31.40
CA LYS A 39 -38.50 7.09 -30.40
C LYS A 39 -37.23 6.28 -30.41
N PRO A 40 -36.07 6.85 -30.70
CA PRO A 40 -34.89 6.07 -31.01
C PRO A 40 -34.51 5.21 -29.80
N ARG A 41 -34.57 3.89 -29.94
CA ARG A 41 -34.06 2.86 -29.04
C ARG A 41 -32.64 3.19 -28.58
N HIS A 42 -31.91 3.98 -29.33
CA HIS A 42 -30.57 4.50 -29.06
C HIS A 42 -30.45 5.40 -27.83
N ARG A 43 -31.52 6.06 -27.35
CA ARG A 43 -31.45 6.89 -26.13
C ARG A 43 -31.32 6.04 -24.86
N PHE A 44 -32.03 4.94 -24.78
CA PHE A 44 -31.94 4.01 -23.66
C PHE A 44 -30.56 3.31 -23.66
N LEU A 45 -30.12 2.83 -24.82
CA LEU A 45 -28.82 2.17 -24.98
C LEU A 45 -27.67 3.12 -24.61
N LYS A 46 -27.71 4.38 -25.06
CA LYS A 46 -26.70 5.40 -24.67
C LYS A 46 -26.68 5.67 -23.18
N LYS A 47 -27.83 5.72 -22.51
CA LYS A 47 -27.91 5.88 -21.05
C LYS A 47 -27.37 4.65 -20.32
N LEU A 48 -27.66 3.44 -20.81
CA LEU A 48 -27.16 2.18 -20.26
C LEU A 48 -25.64 2.10 -20.40
N VAL A 49 -25.10 2.37 -21.59
CA VAL A 49 -23.66 2.40 -21.84
C VAL A 49 -22.95 3.43 -20.96
N LYS A 50 -23.52 4.64 -20.82
CA LYS A 50 -22.97 5.66 -19.92
C LYS A 50 -22.92 5.19 -18.46
N ARG A 51 -23.98 4.54 -17.97
CA ARG A 51 -24.01 3.97 -16.60
C ARG A 51 -22.98 2.86 -16.44
N LEU A 52 -22.83 2.01 -17.44
CA LEU A 52 -21.84 0.93 -17.43
C LEU A 52 -20.41 1.49 -17.39
N ILE A 53 -20.11 2.51 -18.17
CA ILE A 53 -18.80 3.18 -18.15
C ILE A 53 -18.51 3.79 -16.77
N ILE A 54 -19.50 4.47 -16.16
CA ILE A 54 -19.35 5.03 -14.81
C ILE A 54 -19.10 3.92 -13.80
N LEU A 55 -19.84 2.80 -13.86
CA LEU A 55 -19.65 1.67 -12.98
C LEU A 55 -18.24 1.06 -13.12
N CYS A 56 -17.78 0.85 -14.35
CA CYS A 56 -16.43 0.38 -14.62
C CYS A 56 -15.36 1.33 -14.08
N ALA A 57 -15.56 2.64 -14.25
CA ALA A 57 -14.63 3.64 -13.70
C ALA A 57 -14.58 3.60 -12.16
N VAL A 58 -15.72 3.45 -11.49
CA VAL A 58 -15.80 3.33 -10.03
C VAL A 58 -15.09 2.05 -9.56
N VAL A 59 -15.33 0.91 -10.22
CA VAL A 59 -14.67 -0.37 -9.90
C VAL A 59 -13.15 -0.24 -10.09
N LEU A 60 -12.71 0.43 -11.15
CA LEU A 60 -11.29 0.66 -11.42
C LEU A 60 -10.63 1.52 -10.33
N VAL A 61 -11.30 2.59 -9.89
CA VAL A 61 -10.81 3.46 -8.81
C VAL A 61 -10.72 2.68 -7.48
N ILE A 62 -11.75 1.88 -7.16
CA ILE A 62 -11.73 1.02 -5.95
C ILE A 62 -10.59 0.01 -6.03
N ASN A 63 -10.40 -0.67 -7.18
CA ASN A 63 -9.29 -1.60 -7.36
C ASN A 63 -7.93 -0.90 -7.18
N LEU A 64 -7.76 0.28 -7.77
CA LEU A 64 -6.54 1.06 -7.61
C LEU A 64 -6.30 1.44 -6.14
N ALA A 65 -7.34 1.88 -5.44
CA ALA A 65 -7.26 2.20 -4.02
C ALA A 65 -6.87 0.97 -3.16
N VAL A 66 -7.45 -0.21 -3.46
CA VAL A 66 -7.09 -1.47 -2.80
C VAL A 66 -5.64 -1.86 -3.10
N LEU A 67 -5.17 -1.74 -4.34
CA LEU A 67 -3.78 -2.04 -4.72
C LEU A 67 -2.79 -1.10 -4.01
N LEU A 68 -3.13 0.17 -3.85
CA LEU A 68 -2.33 1.14 -3.08
C LEU A 68 -2.36 0.84 -1.58
N TYR A 69 -3.54 0.54 -1.03
CA TYR A 69 -3.71 0.22 0.39
C TYR A 69 -2.99 -1.07 0.79
N THR A 70 -3.04 -2.09 -0.07
CA THR A 70 -2.35 -3.38 0.16
C THR A 70 -0.85 -3.33 -0.14
N GLY A 71 -0.32 -2.18 -0.61
CA GLY A 71 1.09 -2.03 -0.95
C GLY A 71 1.53 -2.82 -2.20
N ARG A 72 0.59 -3.35 -2.98
CA ARG A 72 0.91 -4.05 -4.25
C ARG A 72 1.35 -3.10 -5.36
N LEU A 73 0.89 -1.84 -5.31
CA LEU A 73 1.41 -0.75 -6.13
C LEU A 73 2.16 0.22 -5.22
N TRP A 74 3.47 0.25 -5.36
CA TRP A 74 4.34 1.16 -4.63
C TRP A 74 5.02 2.11 -5.61
N PHE A 75 4.72 3.41 -5.51
CA PHE A 75 5.27 4.40 -6.44
C PHE A 75 6.65 4.93 -6.05
N ASN A 76 7.10 4.61 -4.84
CA ASN A 76 8.32 5.17 -4.28
C ASN A 76 9.39 4.10 -4.04
N GLU A 77 9.56 3.19 -4.99
CA GLU A 77 10.70 2.26 -4.93
C GLU A 77 12.01 3.00 -5.18
N PRO A 78 12.98 2.88 -4.24
CA PRO A 78 14.31 3.41 -4.47
C PRO A 78 14.93 2.81 -5.74
N LYS A 79 15.62 3.63 -6.53
CA LYS A 79 16.24 3.14 -7.78
C LYS A 79 17.29 2.07 -7.45
N LYS A 80 17.30 0.96 -8.18
CA LYS A 80 18.30 -0.12 -8.00
C LYS A 80 19.75 0.37 -8.13
N ARG A 81 19.99 1.42 -8.93
CA ARG A 81 21.31 2.02 -9.10
C ARG A 81 21.83 2.64 -7.80
N ASP A 82 20.92 3.30 -7.04
CA ASP A 82 21.29 4.04 -5.83
C ASP A 82 21.24 3.14 -4.59
N TYR A 83 20.43 2.07 -4.64
CA TYR A 83 20.27 1.07 -3.59
C TYR A 83 20.31 -0.35 -4.21
N PRO A 84 21.50 -0.84 -4.53
CA PRO A 84 21.67 -2.14 -5.21
C PRO A 84 21.34 -3.33 -4.32
N ILE A 85 21.57 -3.21 -3.00
CA ILE A 85 21.30 -4.27 -2.02
C ILE A 85 19.93 -4.02 -1.41
N ARG A 86 19.06 -5.03 -1.49
CA ARG A 86 17.69 -4.97 -0.98
C ARG A 86 17.34 -6.23 -0.22
N GLY A 87 16.55 -6.06 0.82
CA GLY A 87 16.04 -7.17 1.58
C GLY A 87 14.81 -6.81 2.38
N PRO A 88 13.93 -7.76 2.62
CA PRO A 88 12.77 -7.56 3.48
C PRO A 88 13.12 -7.65 4.95
N VAL A 89 12.19 -7.16 5.76
CA VAL A 89 12.09 -7.44 7.18
C VAL A 89 11.09 -8.57 7.37
N VAL A 90 11.52 -9.66 7.98
CA VAL A 90 10.73 -10.87 8.20
C VAL A 90 10.21 -10.91 9.63
N THR A 91 8.94 -11.25 9.78
CA THR A 91 8.27 -11.41 11.08
C THR A 91 7.37 -12.63 11.06
N GLU A 92 6.92 -13.12 12.21
CA GLU A 92 6.00 -14.25 12.33
C GLU A 92 4.71 -14.11 11.51
N SER A 93 4.24 -12.87 11.26
CA SER A 93 3.06 -12.61 10.43
C SER A 93 3.22 -13.04 8.97
N MET A 94 4.46 -13.26 8.51
CA MET A 94 4.77 -13.79 7.18
C MET A 94 4.80 -15.32 7.14
N GLY A 95 4.72 -15.97 8.30
CA GLY A 95 4.83 -17.41 8.43
C GLY A 95 6.25 -17.93 8.15
N GLU A 96 6.33 -19.23 7.87
CA GLU A 96 7.58 -19.90 7.51
C GLU A 96 8.04 -19.50 6.10
N ILE A 97 9.25 -19.00 6.00
CA ILE A 97 9.86 -18.56 4.73
C ILE A 97 10.55 -19.75 4.05
N ARG A 98 10.16 -20.02 2.80
CA ARG A 98 10.90 -20.98 1.94
C ARG A 98 12.16 -20.34 1.39
N TRP A 99 13.21 -20.27 2.21
CA TRP A 99 14.46 -19.54 1.95
C TRP A 99 15.11 -19.86 0.60
N LYS A 100 15.14 -21.14 0.18
CA LYS A 100 15.67 -21.55 -1.13
C LYS A 100 14.86 -20.96 -2.31
N SER A 101 13.56 -20.78 -2.15
CA SER A 101 12.73 -20.13 -3.16
C SER A 101 12.86 -18.61 -3.12
N PHE A 102 13.10 -18.09 -1.92
CA PHE A 102 13.27 -16.67 -1.67
C PHE A 102 14.59 -16.15 -2.26
N ALA A 103 15.68 -16.92 -2.13
CA ALA A 103 16.97 -16.60 -2.74
C ALA A 103 16.90 -16.46 -4.27
N LYS A 104 15.99 -17.19 -4.93
CA LYS A 104 15.78 -17.07 -6.40
C LYS A 104 15.16 -15.75 -6.84
N GLN A 105 14.62 -14.94 -5.92
CA GLN A 105 13.95 -13.67 -6.20
C GLN A 105 14.90 -12.45 -6.23
N ASN A 106 16.21 -12.69 -6.34
CA ASN A 106 17.24 -11.63 -6.34
C ASN A 106 17.25 -10.79 -5.05
N ILE A 107 17.03 -11.46 -3.91
CA ILE A 107 17.12 -10.90 -2.57
C ILE A 107 18.49 -11.23 -2.02
N GLN A 108 19.25 -10.21 -1.61
CA GLN A 108 20.60 -10.38 -1.11
C GLN A 108 20.67 -10.37 0.42
N THR A 109 19.76 -9.67 1.08
CA THR A 109 19.77 -9.50 2.53
C THR A 109 18.35 -9.67 3.12
N ALA A 110 18.28 -10.03 4.39
CA ALA A 110 17.03 -9.98 5.14
C ALA A 110 17.31 -9.70 6.63
N TYR A 111 16.39 -9.01 7.30
CA TYR A 111 16.40 -8.91 8.75
C TYR A 111 15.19 -9.64 9.32
N ILE A 112 15.44 -10.55 10.27
CA ILE A 112 14.40 -11.34 10.94
C ILE A 112 14.18 -10.76 12.34
N ARG A 113 12.91 -10.49 12.70
CA ARG A 113 12.59 -10.08 14.06
C ARG A 113 12.88 -11.23 15.01
N ALA A 114 13.73 -10.97 16.01
CA ALA A 114 14.00 -11.93 17.06
C ALA A 114 13.09 -11.67 18.26
N THR A 115 13.10 -10.43 18.77
CA THR A 115 12.43 -10.09 20.02
C THR A 115 11.80 -8.70 19.97
N LYS A 116 10.93 -8.43 20.95
CA LYS A 116 10.40 -7.11 21.25
C LYS A 116 10.29 -6.94 22.77
N GLY A 117 10.77 -5.80 23.29
CA GLY A 117 10.79 -5.57 24.74
C GLY A 117 11.53 -6.67 25.48
N THR A 118 11.14 -6.90 26.73
CA THR A 118 11.82 -7.86 27.61
C THR A 118 11.23 -9.27 27.59
N THR A 119 10.09 -9.51 26.91
CA THR A 119 9.33 -10.77 27.05
C THR A 119 8.88 -11.40 25.76
N PHE A 120 8.72 -10.61 24.68
CA PHE A 120 8.20 -11.14 23.41
C PHE A 120 9.34 -11.70 22.56
N GLU A 121 9.28 -12.98 22.24
CA GLU A 121 10.09 -13.66 21.20
C GLU A 121 9.20 -13.95 19.98
N ASP A 122 9.72 -13.68 18.78
CA ASP A 122 8.99 -13.94 17.54
C ASP A 122 8.90 -15.45 17.29
N GLY A 123 7.67 -15.98 17.22
CA GLY A 123 7.44 -17.42 17.14
C GLY A 123 8.03 -18.11 15.91
N ALA A 124 8.26 -17.36 14.82
CA ALA A 124 8.89 -17.89 13.59
C ALA A 124 10.41 -17.60 13.53
N PHE A 125 10.99 -16.94 14.55
CA PHE A 125 12.39 -16.53 14.51
C PHE A 125 13.34 -17.71 14.33
N ARG A 126 13.24 -18.73 15.16
CA ARG A 126 14.19 -19.87 15.17
C ARG A 126 14.17 -20.64 13.85
N ASP A 127 12.98 -20.88 13.30
CA ASP A 127 12.82 -21.60 12.04
C ASP A 127 13.38 -20.78 10.87
N ASN A 128 13.05 -19.49 10.82
CA ASN A 128 13.58 -18.59 9.79
C ASN A 128 15.10 -18.36 9.94
N TRP A 129 15.61 -18.22 11.18
CA TRP A 129 17.01 -18.05 11.46
C TRP A 129 17.85 -19.24 11.04
N ASN A 130 17.39 -20.45 11.32
CA ASN A 130 18.06 -21.67 10.93
C ASN A 130 17.88 -21.98 9.44
N GLY A 131 16.66 -21.82 8.91
CA GLY A 131 16.37 -22.10 7.51
C GLY A 131 17.11 -21.21 6.52
N SER A 132 17.56 -20.03 6.95
CA SER A 132 18.35 -19.11 6.11
C SER A 132 19.82 -19.53 5.95
N LYS A 133 20.36 -20.42 6.81
CA LYS A 133 21.80 -20.79 6.82
C LYS A 133 22.28 -21.43 5.51
N ASP A 134 21.38 -22.18 4.86
CA ASP A 134 21.68 -22.91 3.63
C ASP A 134 21.44 -22.10 2.36
N THR A 135 21.49 -20.77 2.46
CA THR A 135 21.26 -19.87 1.32
C THR A 135 22.30 -18.76 1.26
N ASP A 136 22.48 -18.17 0.08
CA ASP A 136 23.41 -17.06 -0.14
C ASP A 136 22.84 -15.71 0.38
N ILE A 137 21.71 -15.71 1.09
CA ILE A 137 21.12 -14.50 1.65
C ILE A 137 21.83 -14.14 2.96
N SER A 138 22.40 -12.94 3.02
CA SER A 138 22.94 -12.40 4.26
C SER A 138 21.82 -12.03 5.21
N VAL A 139 21.72 -12.69 6.36
CA VAL A 139 20.60 -12.51 7.30
C VAL A 139 21.07 -11.92 8.60
N GLY A 140 20.36 -10.92 9.12
CA GLY A 140 20.53 -10.33 10.44
C GLY A 140 19.30 -10.52 11.31
N ALA A 141 19.49 -10.43 12.62
CA ALA A 141 18.42 -10.37 13.62
C ALA A 141 18.14 -8.94 14.03
N TYR A 142 16.88 -8.61 14.31
CA TYR A 142 16.56 -7.32 14.90
C TYR A 142 15.63 -7.42 16.09
N HIS A 143 15.77 -6.40 16.95
CA HIS A 143 14.95 -6.17 18.13
C HIS A 143 14.00 -5.00 17.91
N VAL A 144 12.80 -5.05 18.48
CA VAL A 144 11.88 -3.89 18.54
C VAL A 144 11.94 -3.29 19.93
N LEU A 145 12.47 -2.08 20.04
CA LEU A 145 12.64 -1.39 21.31
C LEU A 145 11.28 -0.97 21.91
N GLU A 146 11.08 -1.25 23.19
CA GLU A 146 10.04 -0.65 24.03
C GLU A 146 10.64 0.49 24.85
N PHE A 147 9.97 1.65 24.82
CA PHE A 147 10.56 2.91 25.30
C PHE A 147 10.63 3.05 26.82
N ASP A 148 9.71 2.42 27.52
CA ASP A 148 9.51 2.49 28.99
C ASP A 148 10.08 1.27 29.72
N THR A 149 10.98 0.54 29.06
CA THR A 149 11.54 -0.70 29.58
C THR A 149 13.07 -0.63 29.50
N ASP A 150 13.73 -1.09 30.56
CA ASP A 150 15.18 -1.13 30.71
C ASP A 150 15.90 -1.68 29.48
N GLY A 151 16.77 -0.87 28.89
CA GLY A 151 17.46 -1.18 27.63
C GLY A 151 18.42 -2.36 27.75
N THR A 152 19.11 -2.50 28.87
CA THR A 152 20.02 -3.61 29.15
C THR A 152 19.26 -4.94 29.17
N LYS A 153 18.09 -4.98 29.85
CA LYS A 153 17.26 -6.20 29.90
C LYS A 153 16.71 -6.58 28.53
N GLN A 154 16.33 -5.59 27.72
CA GLN A 154 15.91 -5.82 26.36
C GLN A 154 17.04 -6.42 25.52
N ALA A 155 18.27 -5.91 25.67
CA ALA A 155 19.45 -6.46 25.00
C ALA A 155 19.76 -7.89 25.44
N GLU A 156 19.65 -8.19 26.76
CA GLU A 156 19.84 -9.56 27.26
C GLU A 156 18.78 -10.52 26.69
N HIS A 157 17.52 -10.09 26.62
CA HIS A 157 16.47 -10.87 26.01
C HIS A 157 16.76 -11.16 24.53
N PHE A 158 17.25 -10.17 23.78
CA PHE A 158 17.67 -10.34 22.39
C PHE A 158 18.85 -11.32 22.26
N ILE A 159 19.89 -11.17 23.10
CA ILE A 159 21.08 -12.05 23.10
C ILE A 159 20.67 -13.51 23.39
N ASN A 160 19.76 -13.73 24.35
CA ASN A 160 19.28 -15.06 24.68
C ASN A 160 18.52 -15.71 23.52
N ALA A 161 17.75 -14.94 22.76
CA ALA A 161 17.01 -15.44 21.61
C ALA A 161 17.90 -15.75 20.41
N VAL A 162 18.88 -14.86 20.12
CA VAL A 162 19.74 -14.95 18.93
C VAL A 162 20.92 -15.89 19.15
N GLY A 163 21.49 -15.92 20.37
CA GLY A 163 22.68 -16.65 20.73
C GLY A 163 23.93 -15.77 20.80
N GLU A 164 25.01 -16.35 21.27
CA GLU A 164 26.27 -15.63 21.55
C GLU A 164 27.11 -15.35 20.31
N ASP A 165 26.91 -16.11 19.24
CA ASP A 165 27.72 -16.05 18.01
C ASP A 165 26.88 -15.56 16.81
N LEU A 166 27.40 -14.53 16.15
CA LEU A 166 26.86 -13.97 14.92
C LEU A 166 27.71 -14.25 13.67
N SER A 167 28.59 -15.23 13.74
CA SER A 167 29.47 -15.58 12.63
C SER A 167 28.66 -15.88 11.34
N GLY A 168 29.00 -15.19 10.24
CA GLY A 168 28.26 -15.31 8.99
C GLY A 168 26.90 -14.62 8.95
N ARG A 169 26.59 -13.78 9.94
CA ARG A 169 25.36 -13.00 10.02
C ARG A 169 25.62 -11.52 9.84
N LEU A 170 24.56 -10.77 9.50
CA LEU A 170 24.62 -9.32 9.50
C LEU A 170 24.68 -8.77 10.93
N ILE A 171 25.20 -7.56 11.05
CA ILE A 171 25.20 -6.79 12.30
C ILE A 171 23.78 -6.74 12.87
N PRO A 172 23.58 -6.92 14.19
CA PRO A 172 22.25 -6.77 14.81
C PRO A 172 21.62 -5.43 14.53
N ALA A 173 20.30 -5.38 14.50
CA ALA A 173 19.58 -4.13 14.33
C ALA A 173 18.58 -3.91 15.48
N VAL A 174 18.27 -2.65 15.78
CA VAL A 174 17.22 -2.24 16.69
C VAL A 174 16.23 -1.34 15.98
N GLU A 175 14.95 -1.71 16.00
CA GLU A 175 13.86 -0.90 15.44
C GLU A 175 13.31 0.02 16.53
N VAL A 176 13.38 1.33 16.25
CA VAL A 176 12.80 2.39 17.10
C VAL A 176 11.61 2.97 16.37
N ARG A 177 10.40 2.62 16.83
CA ARG A 177 9.15 3.04 16.19
C ARG A 177 8.07 3.30 17.23
N LEU A 178 7.41 4.46 17.12
CA LEU A 178 6.20 4.71 17.90
C LEU A 178 5.05 3.80 17.41
N ARG A 179 4.60 2.90 18.28
CA ARG A 179 3.51 1.95 18.02
C ARG A 179 2.41 2.07 19.06
N GLY A 180 1.21 1.62 18.72
CA GLY A 180 0.10 1.55 19.66
C GLY A 180 -0.19 2.89 20.33
N LEU A 181 -0.23 2.91 21.64
CA LEU A 181 -0.55 4.09 22.46
C LEU A 181 0.47 5.22 22.30
N TYR A 182 1.75 4.92 22.10
CA TYR A 182 2.81 5.92 21.89
C TYR A 182 2.62 6.82 20.65
N ARG A 183 1.73 6.46 19.74
CA ARG A 183 1.35 7.33 18.63
C ARG A 183 0.46 8.50 19.07
N LEU A 184 -0.24 8.35 20.19
CA LEU A 184 -1.16 9.33 20.77
C LEU A 184 -0.54 10.01 22.01
N LEU A 185 0.19 9.25 22.79
CA LEU A 185 0.89 9.68 24.00
C LEU A 185 2.37 9.32 23.82
N PRO A 186 3.20 10.24 23.31
CA PRO A 186 4.62 10.00 23.11
C PRO A 186 5.32 9.62 24.42
N PRO A 187 6.33 8.73 24.40
CA PRO A 187 7.12 8.41 25.57
C PRO A 187 7.97 9.62 26.01
N ASP A 188 8.53 9.56 27.20
CA ASP A 188 9.63 10.44 27.55
C ASP A 188 10.82 10.16 26.61
N TYR A 189 11.20 11.14 25.80
CA TYR A 189 12.24 10.96 24.80
C TYR A 189 13.64 10.84 25.43
N TYR A 190 13.87 11.37 26.61
CA TYR A 190 15.15 11.23 27.31
C TYR A 190 15.29 9.82 27.86
N GLU A 191 14.28 9.31 28.54
CA GLU A 191 14.26 7.92 29.01
C GLU A 191 14.35 6.92 27.85
N ALA A 192 13.62 7.17 26.75
CA ALA A 192 13.69 6.34 25.57
C ALA A 192 15.09 6.34 24.91
N ALA A 193 15.78 7.49 24.93
CA ALA A 193 17.14 7.59 24.40
C ALA A 193 18.16 6.89 25.31
N ASP A 194 18.02 7.00 26.62
CA ASP A 194 18.87 6.29 27.61
C ASP A 194 18.67 4.78 27.45
N ASN A 195 17.45 4.28 27.41
CA ASN A 195 17.15 2.85 27.15
C ASN A 195 17.71 2.35 25.82
N LEU A 196 17.66 3.17 24.77
CA LEU A 196 18.28 2.82 23.50
C LEU A 196 19.81 2.75 23.60
N ALA A 197 20.43 3.70 24.30
CA ALA A 197 21.88 3.73 24.52
C ALA A 197 22.32 2.48 25.28
N ASP A 198 21.65 2.16 26.39
CA ASP A 198 21.94 0.97 27.23
C ASP A 198 21.78 -0.32 26.40
N PHE A 199 20.77 -0.42 25.58
CA PHE A 199 20.60 -1.54 24.65
C PHE A 199 21.80 -1.65 23.70
N CYS A 200 22.18 -0.56 23.06
CA CYS A 200 23.28 -0.53 22.09
C CYS A 200 24.62 -0.90 22.76
N ASP A 201 24.91 -0.35 23.93
CA ASP A 201 26.15 -0.62 24.67
C ASP A 201 26.24 -2.08 25.14
N ARG A 202 25.11 -2.66 25.56
CA ARG A 202 25.07 -4.09 25.94
C ARG A 202 25.28 -5.02 24.74
N ILE A 203 24.70 -4.68 23.57
CA ILE A 203 24.89 -5.41 22.30
C ILE A 203 26.35 -5.30 21.83
N GLU A 204 26.93 -4.10 21.86
CA GLU A 204 28.32 -3.87 21.50
C GLU A 204 29.28 -4.67 22.39
N LYS A 205 29.02 -4.69 23.68
CA LYS A 205 29.81 -5.49 24.66
C LYS A 205 29.74 -6.98 24.36
N GLN A 206 28.60 -7.50 23.87
CA GLN A 206 28.42 -8.92 23.57
C GLN A 206 29.09 -9.33 22.26
N TYR A 207 28.83 -8.57 21.19
CA TYR A 207 29.18 -8.96 19.82
C TYR A 207 30.37 -8.19 19.23
N GLY A 208 30.89 -7.19 19.95
CA GLY A 208 32.02 -6.37 19.48
C GLY A 208 31.63 -5.36 18.38
N VAL A 209 30.34 -5.22 18.09
CA VAL A 209 29.82 -4.32 17.03
C VAL A 209 28.57 -3.59 17.53
N ARG A 210 28.46 -2.31 17.21
CA ARG A 210 27.24 -1.53 17.49
C ARG A 210 26.10 -1.97 16.59
N PRO A 211 24.86 -2.06 17.12
CA PRO A 211 23.71 -2.41 16.29
C PRO A 211 23.35 -1.28 15.34
N VAL A 212 22.74 -1.63 14.21
CA VAL A 212 22.12 -0.67 13.29
C VAL A 212 20.82 -0.16 13.91
N ILE A 213 20.68 1.16 14.04
CA ILE A 213 19.44 1.77 14.51
C ILE A 213 18.53 2.02 13.32
N TYR A 214 17.37 1.37 13.29
CA TYR A 214 16.34 1.56 12.28
C TYR A 214 15.22 2.44 12.81
N LEU A 215 15.12 3.67 12.28
CA LEU A 215 14.09 4.64 12.63
C LEU A 215 12.97 4.63 11.59
N SER A 216 11.72 4.54 12.00
CA SER A 216 10.59 4.70 11.10
C SER A 216 10.38 6.19 10.76
N LEU A 217 10.56 6.54 9.48
CA LEU A 217 10.47 7.91 8.96
C LEU A 217 9.06 8.54 9.06
N ILE A 218 8.02 7.80 9.42
CA ILE A 218 6.64 8.30 9.50
C ILE A 218 6.48 9.43 10.54
N HIS A 219 7.47 9.61 11.42
CA HIS A 219 7.44 10.58 12.51
C HIS A 219 8.50 11.68 12.43
N ILE A 220 9.25 11.79 11.32
CA ILE A 220 10.19 12.89 11.07
C ILE A 220 9.47 14.02 10.31
N SER A 221 8.27 14.38 10.68
CA SER A 221 7.55 15.50 10.06
C SER A 221 7.71 16.83 10.81
N GLU A 222 8.43 16.83 11.95
CA GLU A 222 8.80 18.08 12.61
C GLU A 222 10.31 18.30 12.52
N PRO A 223 10.75 19.55 12.14
CA PRO A 223 12.15 19.88 12.21
C PRO A 223 12.56 19.96 13.68
N THR A 224 12.97 18.83 14.23
CA THR A 224 13.61 18.80 15.54
C THR A 224 14.81 19.73 15.49
N ARG A 225 14.79 20.76 16.34
CA ARG A 225 15.95 21.61 16.64
C ARG A 225 17.15 20.69 16.82
N ARG A 226 18.22 21.02 16.06
CA ARG A 226 19.52 20.33 16.12
C ARG A 226 19.87 19.97 17.56
N VAL A 227 19.83 18.70 17.91
CA VAL A 227 20.68 18.18 18.97
C VAL A 227 22.03 17.96 18.31
N VAL A 228 22.94 18.89 18.52
CA VAL A 228 24.37 18.73 18.20
C VAL A 228 24.90 17.85 19.32
N ILE A 229 25.29 16.64 18.99
CA ILE A 229 26.17 15.81 19.83
C ILE A 229 27.61 16.12 19.45
#